data_f067b2ef8860442c2c1f32370ce23eb3
#
_entry.id   f067b2ef8860442c2c1f32370ce23eb3
#
_cell.length_a   1.000
_cell.length_b   1.000
_cell.length_c   1.000
_cell.angle_alpha   90.00
_cell.angle_beta   90.00
_cell.angle_gamma   90.00
#
_symmetry.space_group_name_H-M   'P 1'
#
loop_
_entity.id
_entity.type
_entity.pdbx_description
1 polymer ?
#
loop_
_entity_poly.entity_id
_entity_poly.type
_entity_poly.pdbx_seq_one_letter_code
_entity_poly.pdbx_strand_id
1 'polypeptide(L)'
;MSGRLFGSPMFLGFDHLEQMLERAGKGAGDGYPPYNIEQIAQNGLRITLAVAGFRMEDLQITQEDNQLVIRGRQTDEGEEKVYLHRGIASRQFQKAFVLAEGIETGGAWLDNGLLHIDLFRPQPEVRVKQIEIIQGGQKRAGATLKPRSAARVLRPVTDVSDS
;
A
#
# COMPACT_ATOMS: atom_id res chain seq x y z
N MET A 1 27.21 -14.40 -7.93
CA MET A 1 26.27 -15.13 -7.06
C MET A 1 24.99 -14.32 -6.97
N SER A 2 24.02 -14.65 -7.77
CA SER A 2 22.69 -14.06 -7.65
C SER A 2 21.96 -14.73 -6.49
N GLY A 3 22.03 -14.12 -5.32
CA GLY A 3 21.20 -14.51 -4.21
C GLY A 3 19.73 -14.30 -4.59
N ARG A 4 19.02 -15.36 -4.88
CA ARG A 4 17.56 -15.33 -4.97
C ARG A 4 17.02 -15.04 -3.58
N LEU A 5 16.92 -13.77 -3.23
CA LEU A 5 16.33 -13.32 -1.96
C LEU A 5 14.84 -13.70 -1.82
N PHE A 6 14.19 -14.12 -2.91
CA PHE A 6 12.76 -14.38 -2.98
C PHE A 6 12.39 -15.81 -3.41
N GLY A 7 13.30 -16.76 -3.26
CA GLY A 7 13.06 -18.15 -3.65
C GLY A 7 12.20 -18.97 -2.70
N SER A 8 11.56 -18.36 -1.72
CA SER A 8 10.70 -19.04 -0.75
C SER A 8 9.24 -18.96 -1.18
N PRO A 9 8.46 -20.06 -1.10
CA PRO A 9 7.02 -20.07 -1.42
C PRO A 9 6.18 -19.05 -0.64
N MET A 10 6.68 -18.54 0.48
CA MET A 10 6.00 -17.54 1.31
C MET A 10 5.99 -16.13 0.70
N PHE A 11 6.80 -15.89 -0.35
CA PHE A 11 6.95 -14.58 -1.02
C PHE A 11 6.38 -14.52 -2.43
N LEU A 12 5.51 -15.46 -2.80
CA LEU A 12 4.90 -15.53 -4.15
C LEU A 12 4.23 -14.23 -4.59
N GLY A 13 3.73 -13.43 -3.65
CA GLY A 13 3.16 -12.13 -3.96
C GLY A 13 4.18 -11.05 -4.27
N PHE A 14 5.41 -11.20 -3.82
CA PHE A 14 6.49 -10.25 -4.00
C PHE A 14 7.35 -10.57 -5.22
N ASP A 15 7.50 -11.84 -5.59
CA ASP A 15 8.16 -12.25 -6.83
C ASP A 15 7.48 -11.62 -8.06
N HIS A 16 6.16 -11.54 -8.03
CA HIS A 16 5.39 -10.94 -9.13
C HIS A 16 5.62 -9.43 -9.21
N LEU A 17 5.75 -8.76 -8.08
CA LEU A 17 6.10 -7.35 -8.00
C LEU A 17 7.49 -7.10 -8.58
N GLU A 18 8.49 -7.93 -8.26
CA GLU A 18 9.84 -7.84 -8.79
C GLU A 18 9.85 -7.96 -10.32
N GLN A 19 9.17 -8.96 -10.88
CA GLN A 19 9.08 -9.15 -12.32
C GLN A 19 8.41 -7.96 -13.04
N MET A 20 7.40 -7.36 -12.42
CA MET A 20 6.75 -6.18 -12.99
C MET A 20 7.61 -4.92 -12.90
N LEU A 21 8.41 -4.79 -11.86
CA LEU A 21 9.37 -3.71 -11.71
C LEU A 21 10.49 -3.79 -12.75
N GLU A 22 10.98 -4.98 -13.06
CA GLU A 22 11.95 -5.17 -14.13
C GLU A 22 11.39 -4.78 -15.50
N ARG A 23 10.13 -5.06 -15.76
CA ARG A 23 9.45 -4.69 -17.00
C ARG A 23 9.19 -3.19 -17.09
N ALA A 24 8.79 -2.55 -15.99
CA ALA A 24 8.57 -1.12 -15.93
C ALA A 24 9.88 -0.31 -16.07
N GLY A 25 11.00 -0.84 -15.56
CA GLY A 25 12.33 -0.24 -15.68
C GLY A 25 12.91 -0.26 -17.10
N LYS A 26 12.42 -1.14 -17.98
CA LYS A 26 12.93 -1.29 -19.36
C LYS A 26 12.13 -0.53 -20.41
N GLY A 27 10.97 0.04 -20.06
CA GLY A 27 9.99 0.47 -21.05
C GLY A 27 9.75 1.96 -21.20
N ALA A 28 10.24 2.83 -20.32
CA ALA A 28 10.02 4.27 -20.44
C ALA A 28 11.27 5.02 -19.99
N GLY A 29 11.87 5.75 -20.90
CA GLY A 29 12.95 6.66 -20.61
C GLY A 29 12.56 7.61 -19.52
N ASP A 30 12.91 7.59 -18.43
CA ASP A 30 12.95 8.33 -17.18
C ASP A 30 12.57 7.45 -16.02
N GLY A 31 13.53 6.72 -15.48
CA GLY A 31 13.39 6.03 -14.21
C GLY A 31 13.22 6.96 -13.00
N TYR A 32 12.63 8.15 -13.24
CA TYR A 32 12.39 9.12 -12.18
C TYR A 32 11.01 8.92 -11.55
N PRO A 33 10.92 9.01 -10.22
CA PRO A 33 12.03 9.11 -9.27
C PRO A 33 12.77 7.76 -9.10
N PRO A 34 14.07 7.80 -8.75
CA PRO A 34 14.78 6.61 -8.34
C PRO A 34 14.11 5.99 -7.10
N TYR A 35 14.10 4.69 -7.03
CA TYR A 35 13.48 3.98 -5.91
C TYR A 35 14.23 2.71 -5.53
N ASN A 36 14.07 2.32 -4.29
CA ASN A 36 14.51 1.04 -3.75
C ASN A 36 13.30 0.26 -3.25
N ILE A 37 13.40 -1.04 -3.28
CA ILE A 37 12.46 -1.94 -2.61
C ILE A 37 13.27 -2.84 -1.71
N GLU A 38 12.95 -2.83 -0.42
CA GLU A 38 13.60 -3.65 0.59
C GLU A 38 12.60 -4.52 1.34
N GLN A 39 13.04 -5.67 1.76
CA GLN A 39 12.26 -6.51 2.64
C GLN A 39 12.51 -6.07 4.09
N ILE A 40 11.47 -5.61 4.78
CA ILE A 40 11.54 -5.14 6.16
C ILE A 40 11.07 -6.18 7.18
N ALA A 41 10.28 -7.14 6.72
CA ALA A 41 9.79 -8.25 7.53
C ALA A 41 9.47 -9.45 6.63
N GLN A 42 9.15 -10.59 7.22
CA GLN A 42 8.81 -11.80 6.48
C GLN A 42 7.60 -11.59 5.55
N ASN A 43 6.67 -10.75 5.94
CA ASN A 43 5.46 -10.39 5.19
C ASN A 43 5.38 -8.88 4.87
N GLY A 44 6.51 -8.18 4.91
CA GLY A 44 6.59 -6.73 4.75
C GLY A 44 7.68 -6.28 3.79
N LEU A 45 7.33 -5.33 2.94
CA LEU A 45 8.23 -4.63 2.02
C LEU A 45 8.16 -3.14 2.28
N ARG A 46 9.25 -2.44 1.96
CA ARG A 46 9.30 -0.99 1.93
C ARG A 46 9.75 -0.52 0.56
N ILE A 47 8.98 0.39 -0.02
CA ILE A 47 9.36 1.14 -1.21
C ILE A 47 9.88 2.49 -0.74
N THR A 48 11.07 2.87 -1.18
CA THR A 48 11.66 4.18 -0.89
C THR A 48 11.91 4.90 -2.21
N LEU A 49 11.32 6.09 -2.38
CA LEU A 49 11.51 6.93 -3.55
C LEU A 49 12.30 8.19 -3.20
N ALA A 50 13.29 8.54 -4.01
CA ALA A 50 14.05 9.78 -3.86
C ALA A 50 13.27 10.93 -4.49
N VAL A 51 12.63 11.75 -3.66
CA VAL A 51 11.75 12.86 -4.04
C VAL A 51 12.21 14.19 -3.45
N ALA A 52 13.51 14.41 -3.44
CA ALA A 52 14.07 15.66 -2.93
C ALA A 52 13.42 16.87 -3.63
N GLY A 53 13.08 17.89 -2.83
CA GLY A 53 12.42 19.09 -3.31
C GLY A 53 10.88 19.02 -3.36
N PHE A 54 10.28 17.87 -3.17
CA PHE A 54 8.83 17.72 -3.02
C PHE A 54 8.42 17.91 -1.55
N ARG A 55 7.33 18.64 -1.35
CA ARG A 55 6.65 18.74 -0.07
C ARG A 55 5.57 17.67 0.05
N MET A 56 5.05 17.46 1.24
CA MET A 56 3.95 16.49 1.44
C MET A 56 2.72 16.83 0.58
N GLU A 57 2.41 18.11 0.45
CA GLU A 57 1.28 18.59 -0.38
C GLU A 57 1.49 18.37 -1.88
N ASP A 58 2.72 18.20 -2.33
CA ASP A 58 3.06 17.92 -3.72
C ASP A 58 2.93 16.44 -4.09
N LEU A 59 2.78 15.58 -3.09
CA LEU A 59 2.78 14.13 -3.23
C LEU A 59 1.39 13.55 -2.96
N GLN A 60 1.00 12.61 -3.80
CA GLN A 60 -0.25 11.87 -3.65
C GLN A 60 0.03 10.38 -3.84
N ILE A 61 -0.49 9.58 -2.92
CA ILE A 61 -0.44 8.12 -3.00
C ILE A 61 -1.88 7.61 -3.01
N THR A 62 -2.19 6.78 -4.00
CA THR A 62 -3.49 6.12 -4.11
C THR A 62 -3.28 4.62 -4.33
N GLN A 63 -4.11 3.83 -3.71
CA GLN A 63 -4.21 2.41 -4.01
C GLN A 63 -5.56 2.17 -4.69
N GLU A 64 -5.51 1.72 -5.94
CA GLU A 64 -6.66 1.44 -6.77
C GLU A 64 -6.60 -0.06 -7.13
N ASP A 65 -7.50 -0.83 -6.55
CA ASP A 65 -7.48 -2.30 -6.66
C ASP A 65 -6.12 -2.90 -6.24
N ASN A 66 -5.38 -3.40 -7.22
CA ASN A 66 -4.05 -3.97 -7.04
C ASN A 66 -2.92 -3.05 -7.52
N GLN A 67 -3.19 -1.78 -7.72
CA GLN A 67 -2.18 -0.80 -8.14
C GLN A 67 -1.93 0.24 -7.05
N LEU A 68 -0.66 0.44 -6.73
CA LEU A 68 -0.20 1.56 -5.93
C LEU A 68 0.32 2.63 -6.87
N VAL A 69 -0.32 3.79 -6.88
CA VAL A 69 0.04 4.91 -7.77
C VAL A 69 0.55 6.06 -6.93
N ILE A 70 1.76 6.50 -7.22
CA ILE A 70 2.41 7.65 -6.58
C ILE A 70 2.53 8.76 -7.61
N ARG A 71 2.00 9.93 -7.28
CA ARG A 71 2.07 11.13 -8.10
C ARG A 71 2.79 12.22 -7.36
N GLY A 72 3.69 12.92 -8.05
CA GLY A 72 4.35 14.10 -7.55
C GLY A 72 4.16 15.26 -8.53
N ARG A 73 3.76 16.41 -8.01
CA ARG A 73 3.63 17.64 -8.77
C ARG A 73 4.14 18.80 -7.95
N GLN A 74 5.31 19.31 -8.33
CA GLN A 74 5.81 20.54 -7.75
C GLN A 74 5.06 21.72 -8.34
N THR A 75 4.58 22.61 -7.48
CA THR A 75 4.06 23.90 -7.89
C THR A 75 5.24 24.87 -7.95
N ASP A 76 5.60 25.34 -9.13
CA ASP A 76 6.54 26.45 -9.27
C ASP A 76 5.87 27.68 -8.66
N GLU A 77 6.25 28.02 -7.44
CA GLU A 77 5.93 29.31 -6.87
C GLU A 77 6.76 30.35 -7.63
N GLY A 78 6.18 30.91 -8.63
CA GLY A 78 6.44 32.07 -9.49
C GLY A 78 7.57 33.05 -9.19
N GLU A 79 8.63 32.65 -8.57
CA GLU A 79 9.84 33.45 -8.50
C GLU A 79 10.58 33.38 -9.84
N GLU A 80 10.63 34.49 -10.56
CA GLU A 80 11.50 34.64 -11.72
C GLU A 80 12.97 34.54 -11.28
N LYS A 81 13.45 33.30 -11.17
CA LYS A 81 14.86 33.04 -10.90
C LYS A 81 15.63 32.97 -12.19
N VAL A 82 16.66 33.81 -12.30
CA VAL A 82 17.60 33.73 -13.42
C VAL A 82 18.69 32.72 -13.04
N TYR A 83 18.68 31.57 -13.68
CA TYR A 83 19.70 30.54 -13.44
C TYR A 83 20.89 30.74 -14.39
N LEU A 84 22.09 30.81 -13.84
CA LEU A 84 23.32 30.70 -14.63
C LEU A 84 23.57 29.25 -15.08
N HIS A 85 23.13 28.28 -14.27
CA HIS A 85 23.11 26.87 -14.61
C HIS A 85 21.92 26.22 -13.86
N ARG A 86 21.13 25.43 -14.56
CA ARG A 86 20.02 24.71 -13.97
C ARG A 86 20.18 23.21 -14.21
N GLY A 87 20.66 22.51 -13.18
CA GLY A 87 20.79 21.04 -13.17
C GLY A 87 19.61 20.34 -12.51
N ILE A 88 18.83 21.06 -11.67
CA ILE A 88 17.67 20.53 -10.97
C ILE A 88 16.42 21.20 -11.53
N ALA A 89 15.57 20.43 -12.18
CA ALA A 89 14.31 20.92 -12.72
C ALA A 89 13.15 20.48 -11.85
N SER A 90 12.12 21.32 -11.73
CA SER A 90 10.82 20.91 -11.18
C SER A 90 10.25 19.80 -12.07
N ARG A 91 9.97 18.64 -11.50
CA ARG A 91 9.48 17.49 -12.24
C ARG A 91 8.13 17.07 -11.75
N GLN A 92 7.26 16.73 -12.68
CA GLN A 92 6.09 15.94 -12.40
C GLN A 92 6.41 14.48 -12.68
N PHE A 93 5.90 13.59 -11.83
CA PHE A 93 6.03 12.16 -12.07
C PHE A 93 4.76 11.41 -11.68
N GLN A 94 4.59 10.28 -12.29
CA GLN A 94 3.65 9.26 -11.89
C GLN A 94 4.35 7.90 -11.92
N LYS A 95 4.36 7.23 -10.79
CA LYS A 95 4.92 5.89 -10.64
C LYS A 95 3.82 4.95 -10.20
N ALA A 96 3.69 3.82 -10.87
CA ALA A 96 2.71 2.80 -10.53
C ALA A 96 3.41 1.47 -10.26
N PHE A 97 2.99 0.80 -9.19
CA PHE A 97 3.43 -0.54 -8.82
C PHE A 97 2.21 -1.44 -8.81
N VAL A 98 2.32 -2.59 -9.45
CA VAL A 98 1.26 -3.61 -9.39
C VAL A 98 1.53 -4.50 -8.19
N LEU A 99 0.57 -4.54 -7.28
CA LEU A 99 0.62 -5.33 -6.07
C LEU A 99 -0.01 -6.69 -6.32
N ALA A 100 0.54 -7.74 -5.72
CA ALA A 100 -0.13 -9.03 -5.71
C ALA A 100 -1.37 -8.98 -4.81
N GLU A 101 -2.28 -9.89 -5.05
CA GLU A 101 -3.52 -10.00 -4.27
C GLU A 101 -3.24 -10.15 -2.77
N GLY A 102 -3.99 -9.41 -1.97
CA GLY A 102 -3.88 -9.43 -0.52
C GLY A 102 -2.74 -8.59 0.05
N ILE A 103 -2.04 -7.81 -0.77
CA ILE A 103 -1.06 -6.84 -0.28
C ILE A 103 -1.77 -5.53 0.06
N GLU A 104 -1.50 -5.02 1.24
CA GLU A 104 -2.06 -3.78 1.77
C GLU A 104 -0.96 -2.76 2.03
N THR A 105 -1.33 -1.50 1.95
CA THR A 105 -0.45 -0.39 2.32
C THR A 105 -0.52 -0.15 3.82
N GLY A 106 0.62 -0.25 4.51
CA GLY A 106 0.71 -0.06 5.95
C GLY A 106 0.81 1.40 6.37
N GLY A 107 1.43 2.22 5.54
CA GLY A 107 1.62 3.64 5.79
C GLY A 107 2.67 4.24 4.90
N ALA A 108 2.73 5.56 4.87
CA ALA A 108 3.73 6.30 4.12
C ALA A 108 4.19 7.54 4.92
N TRP A 109 5.47 7.89 4.79
CA TRP A 109 6.03 9.10 5.39
C TRP A 109 7.17 9.66 4.53
N LEU A 110 7.37 10.95 4.67
CA LEU A 110 8.44 11.68 4.00
C LEU A 110 9.51 12.04 5.01
N ASP A 111 10.75 11.65 4.75
CA ASP A 111 11.89 11.95 5.60
C ASP A 111 13.13 12.26 4.76
N ASN A 112 13.76 13.40 5.02
CA ASN A 112 15.00 13.82 4.34
C ASN A 112 14.97 13.70 2.80
N GLY A 113 13.83 14.02 2.17
CA GLY A 113 13.66 13.92 0.72
C GLY A 113 13.43 12.50 0.21
N LEU A 114 13.21 11.55 1.10
CA LEU A 114 12.85 10.18 0.78
C LEU A 114 11.40 9.90 1.18
N LEU A 115 10.61 9.43 0.24
CA LEU A 115 9.26 8.95 0.49
C LEU A 115 9.31 7.44 0.75
N HIS A 116 8.91 7.04 1.93
CA HIS A 116 8.84 5.63 2.34
C HIS A 116 7.39 5.17 2.33
N ILE A 117 7.15 3.99 1.79
CA ILE A 117 5.83 3.36 1.75
C ILE A 117 5.99 1.91 2.19
N ASP A 118 5.34 1.55 3.27
CA ASP A 118 5.33 0.18 3.78
C ASP A 118 4.16 -0.59 3.19
N LEU A 119 4.45 -1.78 2.73
CA LEU A 119 3.50 -2.75 2.21
C LEU A 119 3.58 -4.02 3.04
N PHE A 120 2.46 -4.64 3.31
CA PHE A 120 2.42 -5.90 4.03
C PHE A 120 1.33 -6.81 3.50
N ARG A 121 1.53 -8.09 3.69
CA ARG A 121 0.50 -9.09 3.46
C ARG A 121 -0.05 -9.55 4.81
N PRO A 122 -1.29 -9.19 5.16
CA PRO A 122 -1.91 -9.68 6.37
C PRO A 122 -1.94 -11.21 6.36
N GLN A 123 -1.60 -11.81 7.47
CA GLN A 123 -1.80 -13.25 7.62
C GLN A 123 -3.31 -13.49 7.75
N PRO A 124 -3.87 -14.46 7.01
CA PRO A 124 -5.28 -14.79 7.16
C PRO A 124 -5.54 -15.21 8.60
N GLU A 125 -6.44 -14.50 9.25
CA GLU A 125 -6.94 -14.94 10.55
C GLU A 125 -7.60 -16.30 10.37
N VAL A 126 -7.08 -17.29 11.05
CA VAL A 126 -7.72 -18.61 11.11
C VAL A 126 -9.01 -18.48 11.89
N ARG A 127 -10.10 -18.20 11.19
CA ARG A 127 -11.43 -18.21 11.78
C ARG A 127 -11.86 -19.65 11.95
N VAL A 128 -11.65 -20.20 13.13
CA VAL A 128 -12.22 -21.50 13.50
C VAL A 128 -13.70 -21.32 13.77
N LYS A 129 -14.53 -21.80 12.86
CA LYS A 129 -15.98 -21.86 13.05
C LYS A 129 -16.33 -23.28 13.50
N GLN A 130 -16.74 -23.43 14.74
CA GLN A 130 -17.32 -24.68 15.24
C GLN A 130 -18.71 -24.82 14.65
N ILE A 131 -18.94 -25.90 13.92
CA ILE A 131 -20.24 -26.22 13.33
C ILE A 131 -20.91 -27.24 14.23
N GLU A 132 -22.06 -26.88 14.74
CA GLU A 132 -22.88 -27.77 15.58
C GLU A 132 -23.55 -28.82 14.69
N ILE A 133 -23.35 -30.11 15.01
CA ILE A 133 -23.96 -31.22 14.30
C ILE A 133 -25.31 -31.50 14.95
N ILE A 134 -26.38 -31.31 14.23
CA ILE A 134 -27.73 -31.61 14.68
C ILE A 134 -28.11 -33.00 14.21
N GLN A 135 -28.60 -33.84 15.11
CA GLN A 135 -29.08 -35.19 14.77
C GLN A 135 -30.31 -35.12 13.87
N GLY A 136 -30.25 -35.78 12.70
CA GLY A 136 -31.27 -35.66 11.68
C GLY A 136 -32.66 -36.14 12.11
N GLY A 137 -33.67 -35.29 11.94
CA GLY A 137 -35.08 -35.58 12.20
C GLY A 137 -35.99 -34.36 12.23
N GLN A 138 -35.49 -33.17 12.44
CA GLN A 138 -36.33 -31.97 12.36
C GLN A 138 -35.88 -31.07 11.23
N LYS A 139 -36.47 -31.26 10.06
CA LYS A 139 -36.51 -30.21 9.03
C LYS A 139 -37.22 -29.01 9.62
N ARG A 140 -36.50 -28.02 10.10
CA ARG A 140 -37.07 -26.68 10.25
C ARG A 140 -37.31 -26.12 8.87
N ALA A 141 -38.53 -26.29 8.37
CA ALA A 141 -39.01 -25.52 7.24
C ALA A 141 -38.97 -24.04 7.62
N GLY A 142 -38.30 -23.22 6.79
CA GLY A 142 -38.46 -21.77 6.83
C GLY A 142 -37.43 -20.98 7.59
N ALA A 143 -36.13 -21.23 7.36
CA ALA A 143 -35.15 -20.20 7.66
C ALA A 143 -34.83 -19.43 6.38
N THR A 144 -35.60 -18.40 6.10
CA THR A 144 -35.24 -17.37 5.13
C THR A 144 -33.99 -16.69 5.65
N LEU A 145 -32.87 -16.88 4.95
CA LEU A 145 -31.64 -16.15 5.22
C LEU A 145 -31.87 -14.68 4.90
N LYS A 146 -32.31 -13.91 5.89
CA LYS A 146 -32.24 -12.47 5.82
C LYS A 146 -30.79 -12.07 6.12
N PRO A 147 -30.13 -11.30 5.27
CA PRO A 147 -28.82 -10.74 5.60
C PRO A 147 -29.02 -9.81 6.79
N ARG A 148 -28.38 -10.11 7.89
CA ARG A 148 -28.32 -9.22 9.05
C ARG A 148 -27.37 -8.06 8.71
N SER A 149 -27.92 -7.02 8.15
CA SER A 149 -27.39 -5.69 8.29
C SER A 149 -27.61 -5.26 9.74
N ALA A 150 -26.55 -5.23 10.53
CA ALA A 150 -26.55 -4.51 11.78
C ALA A 150 -25.12 -4.13 12.14
N ALA A 151 -24.68 -3.05 11.58
CA ALA A 151 -23.66 -2.23 12.21
C ALA A 151 -24.29 -1.58 13.44
N ARG A 152 -24.10 -2.16 14.60
CA ARG A 152 -24.45 -1.52 15.86
C ARG A 152 -23.31 -0.60 16.24
N VAL A 153 -23.48 0.68 15.95
CA VAL A 153 -22.62 1.76 16.44
C VAL A 153 -22.68 1.74 17.96
N LEU A 154 -21.59 1.36 18.60
CA LEU A 154 -21.39 1.54 20.03
C LEU A 154 -21.24 3.04 20.30
N ARG A 155 -22.20 3.63 20.96
CA ARG A 155 -22.09 4.98 21.50
C ARG A 155 -21.05 4.98 22.63
N PRO A 156 -20.15 5.97 22.67
CA PRO A 156 -19.29 6.11 23.83
C PRO A 156 -20.12 6.51 25.04
N VAL A 157 -19.93 5.77 26.13
CA VAL A 157 -20.46 6.13 27.43
C VAL A 157 -19.64 7.31 27.94
N THR A 158 -20.23 8.48 27.96
CA THR A 158 -19.71 9.60 28.73
C THR A 158 -20.06 9.37 30.19
N ASP A 159 -19.09 8.94 30.95
CA ASP A 159 -19.20 8.94 32.42
C ASP A 159 -18.90 10.35 32.91
N VAL A 160 -19.93 11.03 33.34
CA VAL A 160 -19.83 12.25 34.12
C VAL A 160 -19.97 11.85 35.55
N SER A 161 -18.89 11.70 36.28
CA SER A 161 -18.93 11.70 37.72
C SER A 161 -18.67 13.11 38.22
N ASP A 162 -19.71 13.69 38.68
CA ASP A 162 -19.81 14.85 39.53
C ASP A 162 -19.47 14.44 40.96
N SER A 163 -18.52 15.13 41.57
CA SER A 163 -18.46 15.58 42.97
C SER A 163 -17.09 16.11 43.34
#